data_fe7f3253b46a33e8ca026f0de04a2a74
#
_entry.id   fe7f3253b46a33e8ca026f0de04a2a74
#
_cell.length_a   1.000
_cell.length_b   1.000
_cell.length_c   1.000
_cell.angle_alpha   90.00
_cell.angle_beta   90.00
_cell.angle_gamma   90.00
#
_symmetry.space_group_name_H-M   'P 1'
#
loop_
_entity.id
_entity.type
_entity.pdbx_description
1 polymer ?
#
loop_
_entity_poly.entity_id
_entity_poly.type
_entity_poly.pdbx_seq_one_letter_code
_entity_poly.pdbx_strand_id
1 'polypeptide(L)'
;MNRVFLVTAAAIVGAGLLWFHSPRHATKPEIAGAYPAEQINAQPVLSHAEILRSWGNPASLPDHFARHGRDFGARNADEYALLAYQFLHRATVEPYRAKIDNQRVLRIYDPRTGSFGAYNSDGTTKTFFKPGRAGYFDRQPGRTIDLRNPR
;
A
#
# COMPACT_ATOMS: atom_id res chain seq x y z
N MET A 1 -53.44 12.73 54.27
CA MET A 1 -54.70 12.76 53.43
C MET A 1 -54.43 11.86 52.24
N ASN A 2 -54.74 10.60 52.42
CA ASN A 2 -55.79 9.77 51.83
C ASN A 2 -56.02 10.00 50.35
N ARG A 3 -55.69 9.02 49.49
CA ARG A 3 -56.71 8.04 49.02
C ARG A 3 -56.06 6.92 48.23
N VAL A 4 -56.34 5.72 48.74
CA VAL A 4 -56.21 4.39 48.10
C VAL A 4 -57.38 4.27 47.11
N PHE A 5 -57.11 3.75 45.90
CA PHE A 5 -58.13 3.07 45.11
C PHE A 5 -57.56 1.76 44.55
N LEU A 6 -58.15 0.74 45.08
CA LEU A 6 -58.03 -0.66 44.68
C LEU A 6 -59.18 -0.93 43.68
N VAL A 7 -58.92 -1.50 42.50
CA VAL A 7 -59.92 -2.19 41.69
C VAL A 7 -59.29 -3.38 40.93
N THR A 8 -59.51 -4.51 41.45
CA THR A 8 -60.04 -5.80 40.95
C THR A 8 -59.66 -6.30 39.55
N ALA A 9 -59.29 -7.52 39.58
CA ALA A 9 -59.01 -8.50 38.53
C ALA A 9 -60.15 -8.72 37.52
N ALA A 10 -59.75 -9.05 36.30
CA ALA A 10 -60.51 -9.92 35.40
C ALA A 10 -59.56 -10.80 34.59
N ALA A 11 -59.62 -12.09 34.83
CA ALA A 11 -58.98 -13.13 34.06
C ALA A 11 -59.78 -13.36 32.76
N ILE A 12 -59.10 -13.34 31.62
CA ILE A 12 -59.62 -13.92 30.39
C ILE A 12 -58.58 -14.91 29.87
N VAL A 13 -58.97 -16.20 29.95
CA VAL A 13 -58.31 -17.32 29.28
C VAL A 13 -58.68 -17.23 27.81
N GLY A 14 -57.71 -17.11 26.94
CA GLY A 14 -57.84 -17.13 25.47
C GLY A 14 -56.72 -17.93 24.86
N ALA A 15 -57.07 -19.06 24.31
CA ALA A 15 -56.19 -20.06 23.70
C ALA A 15 -55.42 -19.53 22.49
N GLY A 16 -54.15 -19.94 22.39
CA GLY A 16 -53.50 -20.42 21.20
C GLY A 16 -53.23 -19.46 20.08
N LEU A 17 -51.97 -19.24 19.86
CA LEU A 17 -51.32 -19.39 18.55
C LEU A 17 -49.83 -19.12 18.76
N LEU A 18 -49.07 -20.20 18.77
CA LEU A 18 -47.60 -20.16 18.71
C LEU A 18 -47.19 -19.59 17.35
N TRP A 19 -46.93 -18.32 17.29
CA TRP A 19 -46.16 -17.74 16.18
C TRP A 19 -44.69 -17.96 16.49
N PHE A 20 -44.11 -18.97 15.84
CA PHE A 20 -42.68 -19.12 15.72
C PHE A 20 -42.15 -17.87 14.97
N HIS A 21 -41.68 -16.89 15.72
CA HIS A 21 -40.80 -15.85 15.16
C HIS A 21 -39.42 -16.48 14.97
N SER A 22 -39.20 -17.03 13.79
CA SER A 22 -37.84 -17.27 13.32
C SER A 22 -37.12 -15.92 13.24
N PRO A 23 -35.98 -15.78 13.92
CA PRO A 23 -35.15 -14.61 13.69
C PRO A 23 -34.75 -14.64 12.21
N ARG A 24 -35.24 -13.68 11.44
CA ARG A 24 -34.69 -13.40 10.11
C ARG A 24 -33.24 -13.04 10.32
N HIS A 25 -32.34 -13.97 10.04
CA HIS A 25 -30.95 -13.66 9.80
C HIS A 25 -30.95 -12.59 8.72
N ALA A 26 -30.62 -11.36 9.12
CA ALA A 26 -30.27 -10.31 8.20
C ALA A 26 -29.03 -10.83 7.45
N THR A 27 -29.24 -11.32 6.25
CA THR A 27 -28.17 -11.60 5.29
C THR A 27 -27.49 -10.25 5.03
N LYS A 28 -26.30 -10.10 5.63
CA LYS A 28 -25.35 -9.07 5.26
C LYS A 28 -25.27 -9.08 3.73
N PRO A 29 -25.39 -7.93 3.03
CA PRO A 29 -25.22 -7.93 1.60
C PRO A 29 -23.83 -8.50 1.31
N GLU A 30 -23.80 -9.65 0.67
CA GLU A 30 -22.60 -10.24 0.10
C GLU A 30 -22.16 -9.27 -1.00
N ILE A 31 -21.07 -8.54 -0.72
CA ILE A 31 -20.41 -7.71 -1.71
C ILE A 31 -19.80 -8.71 -2.70
N ALA A 32 -20.59 -9.04 -3.74
CA ALA A 32 -20.11 -9.74 -4.91
C ALA A 32 -19.01 -8.88 -5.53
N GLY A 33 -17.75 -9.26 -5.32
CA GLY A 33 -16.59 -8.53 -5.79
C GLY A 33 -15.40 -8.57 -4.81
N ALA A 34 -15.43 -9.46 -3.82
CA ALA A 34 -14.20 -9.78 -3.09
C ALA A 34 -13.23 -10.43 -4.09
N TYR A 35 -12.31 -9.63 -4.61
CA TYR A 35 -11.12 -10.18 -5.29
C TYR A 35 -10.48 -11.18 -4.32
N PRO A 36 -10.15 -12.42 -4.78
CA PRO A 36 -9.53 -13.39 -3.90
C PRO A 36 -8.28 -12.74 -3.29
N ALA A 37 -8.16 -12.75 -1.97
CA ALA A 37 -7.02 -12.19 -1.25
C ALA A 37 -5.67 -12.78 -1.72
N GLU A 38 -5.72 -13.91 -2.38
CA GLU A 38 -4.60 -14.63 -2.98
C GLU A 38 -3.99 -13.94 -4.20
N GLN A 39 -4.73 -13.06 -4.90
CA GLN A 39 -4.21 -12.33 -6.06
C GLN A 39 -3.53 -11.01 -5.68
N ILE A 40 -3.70 -10.52 -4.45
CA ILE A 40 -3.10 -9.25 -4.01
C ILE A 40 -1.64 -9.45 -3.57
N ASN A 41 -1.20 -10.70 -3.32
CA ASN A 41 0.14 -11.03 -2.83
C ASN A 41 1.06 -11.71 -3.84
N ALA A 42 0.68 -11.83 -5.11
CA ALA A 42 1.58 -12.30 -6.15
C ALA A 42 2.56 -11.18 -6.59
N GLN A 43 3.30 -10.61 -5.64
CA GLN A 43 4.53 -9.91 -5.97
C GLN A 43 5.48 -10.96 -6.54
N PRO A 44 6.11 -10.71 -7.70
CA PRO A 44 7.05 -11.67 -8.24
C PRO A 44 8.14 -11.92 -7.18
N VAL A 45 8.27 -13.16 -6.77
CA VAL A 45 9.37 -13.59 -5.89
C VAL A 45 10.62 -13.58 -6.74
N LEU A 46 11.34 -12.46 -6.74
CA LEU A 46 12.61 -12.35 -7.43
C LEU A 46 13.66 -13.25 -6.73
N SER A 47 14.39 -14.02 -7.49
CA SER A 47 15.57 -14.73 -7.00
C SER A 47 16.66 -13.74 -6.58
N HIS A 48 17.59 -14.15 -5.72
CA HIS A 48 18.75 -13.33 -5.34
C HIS A 48 19.50 -12.77 -6.56
N ALA A 49 19.69 -13.56 -7.61
CA ALA A 49 20.36 -13.12 -8.83
C ALA A 49 19.55 -12.03 -9.58
N GLU A 50 18.24 -12.10 -9.60
CA GLU A 50 17.38 -11.07 -10.19
C GLU A 50 17.38 -9.80 -9.37
N ILE A 51 17.39 -9.91 -8.05
CA ILE A 51 17.51 -8.77 -7.11
C ILE A 51 18.84 -8.06 -7.35
N LEU A 52 19.96 -8.78 -7.43
CA LEU A 52 21.26 -8.17 -7.71
C LEU A 52 21.30 -7.49 -9.08
N ARG A 53 20.68 -8.08 -10.12
CA ARG A 53 20.57 -7.45 -11.44
C ARG A 53 19.66 -6.22 -11.46
N SER A 54 18.74 -6.08 -10.53
CA SER A 54 17.90 -4.88 -10.42
C SER A 54 18.63 -3.67 -9.84
N TRP A 55 19.86 -3.86 -9.34
CA TRP A 55 20.71 -2.80 -8.81
C TRP A 55 21.83 -2.47 -9.78
N GLY A 56 21.92 -1.19 -10.23
CA GLY A 56 22.82 -0.80 -11.32
C GLY A 56 24.32 -0.96 -11.02
N ASN A 57 24.70 -0.93 -9.73
CA ASN A 57 26.04 -1.31 -9.27
C ASN A 57 25.91 -2.25 -8.05
N PRO A 58 25.86 -3.56 -8.25
CA PRO A 58 25.68 -4.53 -7.17
C PRO A 58 26.71 -4.38 -6.03
N ALA A 59 27.95 -3.98 -6.33
CA ALA A 59 28.99 -3.78 -5.31
C ALA A 59 28.65 -2.65 -4.32
N SER A 60 27.82 -1.69 -4.71
CA SER A 60 27.39 -0.59 -3.84
C SER A 60 26.18 -0.92 -2.98
N LEU A 61 25.47 -2.02 -3.25
CA LEU A 61 24.21 -2.37 -2.57
C LEU A 61 24.36 -2.53 -1.05
N PRO A 62 25.41 -3.24 -0.52
CA PRO A 62 25.58 -3.37 0.91
C PRO A 62 25.74 -2.01 1.62
N ASP A 63 26.44 -1.08 0.99
CA ASP A 63 26.69 0.26 1.52
C ASP A 63 25.42 1.13 1.53
N HIS A 64 24.61 1.04 0.47
CA HIS A 64 23.30 1.67 0.43
C HIS A 64 22.35 1.11 1.49
N PHE A 65 22.32 -0.21 1.65
CA PHE A 65 21.54 -0.87 2.67
C PHE A 65 21.97 -0.43 4.08
N ALA A 66 23.27 -0.39 4.38
CA ALA A 66 23.78 0.03 5.68
C ALA A 66 23.33 1.45 6.05
N ARG A 67 23.27 2.35 5.08
CA ARG A 67 22.86 3.75 5.29
C ARG A 67 21.34 3.96 5.31
N HIS A 68 20.59 3.24 4.50
CA HIS A 68 19.20 3.55 4.20
C HIS A 68 18.21 2.41 4.43
N GLY A 69 18.67 1.17 4.62
CA GLY A 69 17.79 0.00 4.76
C GLY A 69 16.81 0.13 5.93
N ARG A 70 17.27 0.74 7.03
CA ARG A 70 16.45 0.96 8.23
C ARG A 70 15.25 1.89 7.96
N ASP A 71 15.38 2.88 7.09
CA ASP A 71 14.31 3.83 6.75
C ASP A 71 13.11 3.14 6.07
N PHE A 72 13.34 1.96 5.49
CA PHE A 72 12.36 1.14 4.79
C PHE A 72 12.00 -0.14 5.54
N GLY A 73 12.57 -0.38 6.71
CA GLY A 73 12.36 -1.60 7.50
C GLY A 73 13.01 -2.84 6.88
N ALA A 74 13.94 -2.68 5.94
CA ALA A 74 14.63 -3.79 5.31
C ALA A 74 15.56 -4.52 6.29
N ARG A 75 15.52 -5.85 6.30
CA ARG A 75 16.30 -6.72 7.19
C ARG A 75 17.67 -7.07 6.62
N ASN A 76 17.81 -7.01 5.30
CA ASN A 76 19.03 -7.31 4.56
C ASN A 76 19.10 -6.52 3.24
N ALA A 77 20.22 -6.61 2.54
CA ALA A 77 20.47 -5.91 1.31
C ALA A 77 19.53 -6.33 0.16
N ASP A 78 19.20 -7.62 0.07
CA ASP A 78 18.27 -8.14 -0.94
C ASP A 78 16.86 -7.58 -0.76
N GLU A 79 16.37 -7.56 0.48
CA GLU A 79 15.06 -6.99 0.80
C GLU A 79 15.03 -5.49 0.48
N TYR A 80 16.11 -4.77 0.77
CA TYR A 80 16.23 -3.35 0.43
C TYR A 80 16.21 -3.11 -1.10
N ALA A 81 16.93 -3.92 -1.86
CA ALA A 81 16.92 -3.82 -3.32
C ALA A 81 15.56 -4.20 -3.91
N LEU A 82 14.89 -5.21 -3.34
CA LEU A 82 13.53 -5.57 -3.73
C LEU A 82 12.54 -4.43 -3.48
N LEU A 83 12.64 -3.74 -2.35
CA LEU A 83 11.79 -2.57 -2.06
C LEU A 83 12.03 -1.43 -3.07
N ALA A 84 13.27 -1.18 -3.47
CA ALA A 84 13.59 -0.21 -4.50
C ALA A 84 13.02 -0.60 -5.88
N TYR A 85 13.12 -1.87 -6.25
CA TYR A 85 12.52 -2.43 -7.46
C TYR A 85 10.99 -2.27 -7.47
N GLN A 86 10.34 -2.66 -6.39
CA GLN A 86 8.89 -2.52 -6.23
C GLN A 86 8.44 -1.04 -6.27
N PHE A 87 9.24 -0.14 -5.74
CA PHE A 87 8.95 1.30 -5.77
C PHE A 87 8.89 1.83 -7.20
N LEU A 88 9.80 1.41 -8.08
CA LEU A 88 9.77 1.72 -9.51
C LEU A 88 8.46 1.25 -10.16
N HIS A 89 8.08 0.00 -9.93
CA HIS A 89 6.89 -0.58 -10.55
C HIS A 89 5.60 0.05 -10.05
N ARG A 90 5.51 0.40 -8.76
CA ARG A 90 4.35 1.13 -8.22
C ARG A 90 4.16 2.51 -8.82
N ALA A 91 5.23 3.15 -9.29
CA ALA A 91 5.15 4.49 -9.87
C ALA A 91 4.35 4.56 -11.18
N THR A 92 4.07 3.42 -11.82
CA THR A 92 3.21 3.35 -13.02
C THR A 92 1.71 3.38 -12.69
N VAL A 93 1.34 3.14 -11.44
CA VAL A 93 -0.06 3.11 -10.97
C VAL A 93 -0.34 4.14 -9.87
N GLU A 94 0.64 4.43 -9.03
CA GLU A 94 0.52 5.37 -7.93
C GLU A 94 0.81 6.82 -8.34
N PRO A 95 0.24 7.83 -7.68
CA PRO A 95 0.41 9.24 -8.03
C PRO A 95 1.77 9.79 -7.56
N TYR A 96 2.86 9.12 -7.91
CA TYR A 96 4.21 9.58 -7.60
C TYR A 96 4.62 10.72 -8.53
N ARG A 97 5.48 11.58 -8.03
CA ARG A 97 6.12 12.61 -8.85
C ARG A 97 7.32 12.02 -9.57
N ALA A 98 7.47 12.29 -10.85
CA ALA A 98 8.58 11.76 -11.63
C ALA A 98 9.24 12.82 -12.51
N LYS A 99 10.56 12.69 -12.68
CA LYS A 99 11.37 13.48 -13.62
C LYS A 99 12.29 12.55 -14.42
N ILE A 100 12.56 12.91 -15.66
CA ILE A 100 13.56 12.24 -16.50
C ILE A 100 14.52 13.28 -17.08
N ASP A 101 15.81 13.01 -16.98
CA ASP A 101 16.85 13.91 -17.51
C ASP A 101 17.35 13.48 -18.91
N ASN A 102 18.29 14.24 -19.46
CA ASN A 102 18.86 13.99 -20.77
C ASN A 102 19.70 12.71 -20.85
N GLN A 103 20.16 12.19 -19.71
CA GLN A 103 20.85 10.90 -19.59
C GLN A 103 19.87 9.74 -19.41
N ARG A 104 18.55 10.04 -19.50
CA ARG A 104 17.46 9.10 -19.29
C ARG A 104 17.44 8.51 -17.87
N VAL A 105 18.01 9.20 -16.88
CA VAL A 105 17.87 8.84 -15.49
C VAL A 105 16.47 9.24 -15.03
N LEU A 106 15.69 8.25 -14.63
CA LEU A 106 14.35 8.42 -14.07
C LEU A 106 14.45 8.65 -12.56
N ARG A 107 13.86 9.73 -12.07
CA ARG A 107 13.75 10.06 -10.63
C ARG A 107 12.31 10.04 -10.21
N ILE A 108 12.03 9.33 -9.15
CA ILE A 108 10.67 9.13 -8.62
C ILE A 108 10.64 9.57 -7.16
N TYR A 109 9.56 10.21 -6.77
CA TYR A 109 9.34 10.66 -5.40
C TYR A 109 7.89 10.40 -4.98
N ASP A 110 7.71 9.70 -3.86
CA ASP A 110 6.42 9.56 -3.19
C ASP A 110 6.30 10.62 -2.09
N PRO A 111 5.45 11.65 -2.25
CA PRO A 111 5.30 12.71 -1.26
C PRO A 111 4.64 12.23 0.05
N ARG A 112 3.95 11.07 0.05
CA ARG A 112 3.28 10.53 1.23
C ARG A 112 4.29 9.88 2.20
N THR A 113 5.27 9.18 1.67
CA THR A 113 6.27 8.44 2.47
C THR A 113 7.62 9.14 2.54
N GLY A 114 7.83 10.16 1.69
CA GLY A 114 9.12 10.81 1.53
C GLY A 114 10.15 9.95 0.79
N SER A 115 9.76 8.84 0.18
CA SER A 115 10.65 7.92 -0.52
C SER A 115 11.10 8.51 -1.85
N PHE A 116 12.38 8.38 -2.16
CA PHE A 116 12.99 8.80 -3.41
C PHE A 116 13.79 7.66 -4.03
N GLY A 117 13.59 7.44 -5.33
CA GLY A 117 14.37 6.49 -6.14
C GLY A 117 14.92 7.15 -7.40
N ALA A 118 16.14 6.79 -7.80
CA ALA A 118 16.66 7.10 -9.12
C ALA A 118 17.04 5.79 -9.83
N TYR A 119 16.72 5.74 -11.13
CA TYR A 119 16.84 4.54 -11.95
C TYR A 119 17.55 4.86 -13.26
N ASN A 120 18.40 3.95 -13.70
CA ASN A 120 19.06 4.03 -14.99
C ASN A 120 18.07 3.79 -16.15
N SER A 121 18.51 4.04 -17.37
CA SER A 121 17.68 3.86 -18.57
C SER A 121 17.26 2.41 -18.83
N ASP A 122 17.97 1.45 -18.26
CA ASP A 122 17.67 0.02 -18.30
C ASP A 122 16.72 -0.44 -17.18
N GLY A 123 16.25 0.49 -16.33
CA GLY A 123 15.38 0.20 -15.19
C GLY A 123 16.11 -0.23 -13.93
N THR A 124 17.43 -0.36 -13.94
CA THR A 124 18.18 -0.73 -12.73
C THR A 124 18.23 0.42 -11.72
N THR A 125 18.15 0.08 -10.42
CA THR A 125 18.20 1.06 -9.34
C THR A 125 19.59 1.70 -9.23
N LYS A 126 19.64 3.01 -9.32
CA LYS A 126 20.85 3.81 -9.10
C LYS A 126 20.99 4.22 -7.63
N THR A 127 19.87 4.58 -7.00
CA THR A 127 19.79 4.89 -5.55
C THR A 127 18.36 4.85 -5.07
N PHE A 128 18.17 4.57 -3.78
CA PHE A 128 16.86 4.55 -3.12
C PHE A 128 17.03 4.98 -1.67
N PHE A 129 16.33 6.04 -1.23
CA PHE A 129 16.46 6.56 0.14
C PHE A 129 15.35 7.57 0.48
N LYS A 130 15.27 8.01 1.72
CA LYS A 130 14.42 9.12 2.14
C LYS A 130 15.23 10.40 2.33
N PRO A 131 15.08 11.40 1.44
CA PRO A 131 15.78 12.68 1.60
C PRO A 131 15.33 13.42 2.86
N GLY A 132 16.28 13.79 3.72
CA GLY A 132 15.99 14.57 4.93
C GLY A 132 15.73 16.06 4.68
N ARG A 133 15.84 16.54 3.43
CA ARG A 133 15.69 17.95 3.08
C ARG A 133 14.41 18.19 2.31
N ALA A 134 13.60 19.16 2.78
CA ALA A 134 12.42 19.62 2.05
C ALA A 134 12.82 20.11 0.64
N GLY A 135 11.97 19.87 -0.37
CA GLY A 135 12.20 20.27 -1.74
C GLY A 135 13.37 19.55 -2.44
N TYR A 136 13.86 18.41 -1.88
CA TYR A 136 14.93 17.64 -2.49
C TYR A 136 14.61 17.26 -3.94
N PHE A 137 13.41 16.72 -4.16
CA PHE A 137 12.95 16.31 -5.48
C PHE A 137 12.84 17.48 -6.45
N ASP A 138 12.42 18.66 -5.99
CA ASP A 138 12.23 19.84 -6.85
C ASP A 138 13.56 20.32 -7.45
N ARG A 139 14.65 20.17 -6.70
CA ARG A 139 16.03 20.52 -7.15
C ARG A 139 16.68 19.45 -8.03
N GLN A 140 16.03 18.29 -8.19
CA GLN A 140 16.58 17.25 -9.09
C GLN A 140 16.45 17.68 -10.55
N PRO A 141 17.48 17.37 -11.39
CA PRO A 141 17.45 17.68 -12.82
C PRO A 141 16.39 16.85 -13.54
N GLY A 142 15.98 17.34 -14.70
CA GLY A 142 15.07 16.66 -15.61
C GLY A 142 13.70 17.33 -15.73
N ARG A 143 12.99 16.98 -16.81
CA ARG A 143 11.60 17.40 -17.04
C ARG A 143 10.64 16.52 -16.24
N THR A 144 9.56 17.10 -15.76
CA THR A 144 8.47 16.35 -15.11
C THR A 144 7.75 15.47 -16.14
N ILE A 145 7.41 14.24 -15.73
CA ILE A 145 6.64 13.28 -16.52
C ILE A 145 5.57 12.63 -15.66
N ASP A 146 4.52 12.09 -16.29
CA ASP A 146 3.53 11.23 -15.66
C ASP A 146 3.78 9.79 -16.11
N LEU A 147 4.21 8.93 -15.19
CA LEU A 147 4.49 7.51 -15.46
C LEU A 147 3.24 6.67 -15.66
N ARG A 148 2.07 7.16 -15.25
CA ARG A 148 0.78 6.49 -15.44
C ARG A 148 0.23 6.73 -16.85
N ASN A 149 0.71 7.77 -17.51
CA ASN A 149 0.33 8.15 -18.87
C ASN A 149 1.56 8.60 -19.66
N PRO A 150 2.48 7.70 -20.02
CA PRO A 150 3.67 8.00 -20.77
C PRO A 150 3.30 8.33 -22.22
N ARG A 151 3.11 9.60 -22.54
CA ARG A 151 2.98 10.12 -23.92
C ARG A 151 4.28 10.70 -24.39
#